data_c214aafbece049a7fba1ee02e6719065
#
_entry.id   c214aafbece049a7fba1ee02e6719065
#
_cell.length_a   1.000
_cell.length_b   1.000
_cell.length_c   1.000
_cell.angle_alpha   90.00
_cell.angle_beta   90.00
_cell.angle_gamma   90.00
#
_symmetry.space_group_name_H-M   'P 1'
#
loop_
_entity.id
_entity.type
_entity.pdbx_description
1 polymer ?
#
loop_
_entity_poly.entity_id
_entity_poly.type
_entity_poly.pdbx_seq_one_letter_code
_entity_poly.pdbx_strand_id
1 'polypeptide(L)'
;AITLGRDLSDNLGISLGYASVERLPSSIELFMNGPHMATGRFEVGDPNLNSETSNNFDITFNFDNGDFYALASFYISDVDNYIALIDEEDDHMGEDEHDEDEDEHHEGEDEHHEDEHDDHGHGNLIHANYMQEDAEFDGYEIEFGRSFDLGSGELALSFGRDVVNAEFADGHYVPRIN
;
A
#
# COMPACT_ATOMS: atom_id res chain seq x y z
N ALA A 1 -13.12 9.10 17.73
CA ALA A 1 -13.02 10.20 16.78
C ALA A 1 -13.70 11.46 17.33
N ILE A 2 -13.16 12.62 17.00
CA ILE A 2 -13.70 13.96 17.35
C ILE A 2 -13.61 14.81 16.09
N THR A 3 -14.70 15.52 15.76
CA THR A 3 -14.71 16.48 14.66
C THR A 3 -15.26 17.82 15.18
N LEU A 4 -14.58 18.92 14.82
CA LEU A 4 -14.95 20.29 15.14
C LEU A 4 -15.15 21.04 13.83
N GLY A 5 -16.34 21.59 13.61
CA GLY A 5 -16.67 22.38 12.43
C GLY A 5 -17.10 23.79 12.77
N ARG A 6 -16.83 24.75 11.87
CA ARG A 6 -17.27 26.12 11.97
C ARG A 6 -17.51 26.74 10.61
N ASP A 7 -18.62 27.46 10.48
CA ASP A 7 -18.88 28.33 9.34
C ASP A 7 -18.07 29.63 9.51
N LEU A 8 -17.25 29.95 8.55
CA LEU A 8 -16.47 31.19 8.47
C LEU A 8 -17.24 32.31 7.77
N SER A 9 -18.16 31.94 6.87
CA SER A 9 -19.14 32.80 6.23
C SER A 9 -20.35 31.98 5.78
N ASP A 10 -21.34 32.62 5.12
CA ASP A 10 -22.54 31.93 4.61
C ASP A 10 -22.22 30.82 3.59
N ASN A 11 -21.06 30.88 2.96
CA ASN A 11 -20.67 29.96 1.88
C ASN A 11 -19.36 29.19 2.18
N LEU A 12 -18.67 29.47 3.27
CA LEU A 12 -17.37 28.88 3.58
C LEU A 12 -17.36 28.28 4.97
N GLY A 13 -17.08 27.00 5.06
CA GLY A 13 -16.86 26.25 6.30
C GLY A 13 -15.46 25.68 6.41
N ILE A 14 -15.09 25.38 7.64
CA ILE A 14 -13.86 24.64 7.98
C ILE A 14 -14.22 23.56 9.00
N SER A 15 -13.58 22.39 8.86
CA SER A 15 -13.64 21.34 9.88
C SER A 15 -12.25 20.79 10.18
N LEU A 16 -12.09 20.35 11.43
CA LEU A 16 -10.90 19.65 11.93
C LEU A 16 -11.35 18.32 12.48
N GLY A 17 -10.71 17.25 12.05
CA GLY A 17 -10.95 15.90 12.50
C GLY A 17 -9.74 15.33 13.23
N TYR A 18 -10.00 14.50 14.22
CA TYR A 18 -9.02 13.62 14.85
C TYR A 18 -9.67 12.27 15.13
N ALA A 19 -9.00 11.19 14.75
CA ALA A 19 -9.42 9.84 15.07
C ALA A 19 -8.20 8.99 15.45
N SER A 20 -8.36 8.18 16.50
CA SER A 20 -7.44 7.09 16.81
C SER A 20 -8.19 5.78 16.62
N VAL A 21 -7.62 4.88 15.85
CA VAL A 21 -8.23 3.60 15.46
C VAL A 21 -7.22 2.48 15.71
N GLU A 22 -7.67 1.39 16.31
CA GLU A 22 -6.89 0.17 16.47
C GLU A 22 -7.47 -0.93 15.58
N ARG A 23 -6.60 -1.67 14.91
CA ARG A 23 -6.93 -2.81 14.07
C ARG A 23 -6.11 -4.04 14.50
N LEU A 24 -6.81 -5.14 14.78
CA LEU A 24 -6.12 -6.42 15.00
C LEU A 24 -5.69 -7.02 13.66
N PRO A 25 -4.54 -7.75 13.63
CA PRO A 25 -4.15 -8.53 12.47
C PRO A 25 -5.26 -9.52 12.07
N SER A 26 -5.48 -9.66 10.78
CA SER A 26 -6.40 -10.66 10.24
C SER A 26 -5.81 -12.06 10.30
N SER A 27 -6.65 -13.09 10.14
CA SER A 27 -6.19 -14.48 10.10
C SER A 27 -5.26 -14.78 8.91
N ILE A 28 -5.38 -14.03 7.83
CA ILE A 28 -4.49 -14.14 6.67
C ILE A 28 -3.12 -13.58 7.03
N GLU A 29 -3.05 -12.38 7.59
CA GLU A 29 -1.81 -11.74 8.01
C GLU A 29 -1.04 -12.57 9.04
N LEU A 30 -1.76 -13.32 9.91
CA LEU A 30 -1.14 -14.15 10.95
C LEU A 30 -0.73 -15.56 10.46
N PHE A 31 -1.52 -16.18 9.57
CA PHE A 31 -1.42 -17.64 9.36
C PHE A 31 -1.41 -18.06 7.90
N MET A 32 -1.38 -17.12 6.93
CA MET A 32 -1.21 -17.49 5.54
C MET A 32 0.12 -18.21 5.33
N ASN A 33 0.10 -19.30 4.56
CA ASN A 33 1.31 -19.99 4.12
C ASN A 33 0.95 -20.74 2.83
N GLY A 34 0.98 -20.06 1.72
CA GLY A 34 0.57 -20.66 0.46
C GLY A 34 0.38 -19.70 -0.70
N PRO A 35 0.06 -20.25 -1.88
CA PRO A 35 -0.11 -19.47 -3.08
C PRO A 35 -1.40 -18.63 -3.04
N HIS A 36 -1.27 -17.34 -3.35
CA HIS A 36 -2.38 -16.42 -3.57
C HIS A 36 -2.41 -16.03 -5.05
N MET A 37 -3.18 -16.78 -5.83
CA MET A 37 -3.18 -16.67 -7.29
C MET A 37 -3.62 -15.30 -7.81
N ALA A 38 -4.48 -14.59 -7.06
CA ALA A 38 -4.94 -13.26 -7.45
C ALA A 38 -3.83 -12.20 -7.39
N THR A 39 -2.85 -12.38 -6.52
CA THR A 39 -1.68 -11.49 -6.36
C THR A 39 -0.44 -12.01 -7.09
N GLY A 40 -0.46 -13.26 -7.54
CA GLY A 40 0.71 -13.93 -8.15
C GLY A 40 1.84 -14.19 -7.13
N ARG A 41 1.49 -14.35 -5.85
CA ARG A 41 2.43 -14.46 -4.72
C ARG A 41 2.27 -15.76 -3.96
N PHE A 42 3.37 -16.21 -3.36
CA PHE A 42 3.34 -17.15 -2.25
C PHE A 42 3.46 -16.32 -0.97
N GLU A 43 2.37 -16.20 -0.23
CA GLU A 43 2.25 -15.31 0.92
C GLU A 43 2.50 -16.07 2.21
N VAL A 44 3.29 -15.47 3.10
CA VAL A 44 3.63 -16.01 4.41
C VAL A 44 3.22 -15.01 5.49
N GLY A 45 2.36 -15.45 6.41
CA GLY A 45 1.91 -14.67 7.56
C GLY A 45 2.89 -14.75 8.72
N ASP A 46 2.81 -13.76 9.63
CA ASP A 46 3.58 -13.78 10.88
C ASP A 46 2.63 -13.86 12.10
N PRO A 47 2.66 -14.95 12.88
CA PRO A 47 1.82 -15.10 14.07
C PRO A 47 2.19 -14.17 15.24
N ASN A 48 3.28 -13.41 15.13
CA ASN A 48 3.74 -12.49 16.18
C ASN A 48 3.31 -11.04 15.93
N LEU A 49 2.55 -10.74 14.86
CA LEU A 49 2.05 -9.40 14.58
C LEU A 49 1.21 -8.87 15.75
N ASN A 50 1.46 -7.60 16.10
CA ASN A 50 0.69 -6.85 17.08
C ASN A 50 -0.49 -6.12 16.41
N SER A 51 -1.35 -5.50 17.21
CA SER A 51 -2.35 -4.57 16.68
C SER A 51 -1.68 -3.34 16.05
N GLU A 52 -2.26 -2.90 14.95
CA GLU A 52 -1.93 -1.66 14.28
C GLU A 52 -2.74 -0.52 14.92
N THR A 53 -2.10 0.61 15.21
CA THR A 53 -2.78 1.80 15.76
C THR A 53 -2.54 2.98 14.84
N SER A 54 -3.61 3.56 14.31
CA SER A 54 -3.57 4.71 13.42
C SER A 54 -4.11 5.97 14.13
N ASN A 55 -3.34 7.04 14.12
CA ASN A 55 -3.69 8.35 14.62
C ASN A 55 -3.85 9.31 13.45
N ASN A 56 -5.08 9.66 13.13
CA ASN A 56 -5.46 10.42 11.96
C ASN A 56 -5.82 11.85 12.34
N PHE A 57 -5.28 12.82 11.63
CA PHE A 57 -5.64 14.23 11.74
C PHE A 57 -5.99 14.78 10.35
N ASP A 58 -7.12 15.50 10.24
CA ASP A 58 -7.55 16.12 9.00
C ASP A 58 -8.04 17.55 9.19
N ILE A 59 -7.88 18.35 8.12
CA ILE A 59 -8.48 19.65 7.98
C ILE A 59 -9.19 19.76 6.64
N THR A 60 -10.44 20.14 6.66
CA THR A 60 -11.27 20.27 5.45
C THR A 60 -11.84 21.67 5.34
N PHE A 61 -11.76 22.26 4.15
CA PHE A 61 -12.39 23.49 3.75
C PHE A 61 -13.48 23.17 2.75
N ASN A 62 -14.67 23.69 2.97
CA ASN A 62 -15.80 23.56 2.06
C ASN A 62 -16.34 24.92 1.69
N PHE A 63 -16.56 25.13 0.39
CA PHE A 63 -17.20 26.31 -0.16
C PHE A 63 -18.38 25.89 -1.03
N ASP A 64 -19.53 26.53 -0.86
CA ASP A 64 -20.71 26.32 -1.68
C ASP A 64 -21.53 27.61 -1.74
N ASN A 65 -21.80 28.12 -2.95
CA ASN A 65 -22.66 29.28 -3.18
C ASN A 65 -23.89 28.93 -4.03
N GLY A 66 -24.19 27.66 -4.24
CA GLY A 66 -25.29 27.13 -5.02
C GLY A 66 -24.94 26.82 -6.48
N ASP A 67 -24.16 27.68 -7.16
CA ASP A 67 -23.73 27.46 -8.54
C ASP A 67 -22.34 26.79 -8.61
N PHE A 68 -21.49 27.08 -7.64
CA PHE A 68 -20.10 26.58 -7.56
C PHE A 68 -19.83 26.03 -6.18
N TYR A 69 -19.21 24.86 -6.13
CA TYR A 69 -18.68 24.27 -4.91
C TYR A 69 -17.21 23.96 -5.02
N ALA A 70 -16.51 23.96 -3.90
CA ALA A 70 -15.14 23.51 -3.77
C ALA A 70 -14.92 22.85 -2.42
N LEU A 71 -14.19 21.76 -2.41
CA LEU A 71 -13.73 21.04 -1.22
C LEU A 71 -12.24 20.87 -1.30
N ALA A 72 -11.54 21.15 -0.21
CA ALA A 72 -10.12 20.84 -0.07
C ALA A 72 -9.89 20.20 1.30
N SER A 73 -9.38 19.00 1.31
CA SER A 73 -9.04 18.23 2.52
C SER A 73 -7.56 17.90 2.53
N PHE A 74 -6.92 18.06 3.68
CA PHE A 74 -5.53 17.68 3.93
C PHE A 74 -5.52 16.78 5.15
N TYR A 75 -4.72 15.72 5.10
CA TYR A 75 -4.66 14.76 6.21
C TYR A 75 -3.22 14.26 6.44
N ILE A 76 -2.99 13.85 7.68
CA ILE A 76 -1.81 13.12 8.13
C ILE A 76 -2.29 11.97 8.99
N SER A 77 -1.68 10.81 8.85
CA SER A 77 -1.95 9.61 9.63
C SER A 77 -0.64 8.96 10.05
N ASP A 78 -0.36 8.97 11.35
CA ASP A 78 0.72 8.20 11.95
C ASP A 78 0.21 6.81 12.31
N VAL A 79 0.88 5.77 11.84
CA VAL A 79 0.47 4.38 12.03
C VAL A 79 1.57 3.59 12.71
N ASP A 80 1.35 3.27 13.98
CA ASP A 80 2.21 2.36 14.74
C ASP A 80 1.94 0.90 14.32
N ASN A 81 2.99 0.14 14.07
CA ASN A 81 2.91 -1.28 13.66
C ASN A 81 2.06 -1.50 12.40
N TYR A 82 2.22 -0.68 11.37
CA TYR A 82 1.53 -0.86 10.09
C TYR A 82 1.87 -2.22 9.49
N ILE A 83 0.85 -3.01 9.12
CA ILE A 83 1.03 -4.36 8.57
C ILE A 83 1.08 -4.28 7.06
N ALA A 84 2.21 -4.64 6.49
CA ALA A 84 2.45 -4.66 5.05
C ALA A 84 2.81 -6.06 4.55
N LEU A 85 2.46 -6.35 3.29
CA LEU A 85 2.94 -7.51 2.55
C LEU A 85 4.11 -7.06 1.67
N ILE A 86 5.31 -7.50 2.01
CA ILE A 86 6.56 -7.12 1.35
C ILE A 86 7.06 -8.28 0.50
N ASP A 87 7.38 -8.00 -0.75
CA ASP A 87 7.97 -8.98 -1.65
C ASP A 87 9.44 -9.21 -1.23
N GLU A 88 9.86 -10.47 -1.12
CA GLU A 88 11.27 -10.79 -0.95
C GLU A 88 12.00 -10.39 -2.24
N GLU A 89 13.01 -9.54 -2.10
CA GLU A 89 13.93 -9.27 -3.21
C GLU A 89 14.71 -10.56 -3.48
N ASP A 90 14.68 -11.03 -4.73
CA ASP A 90 15.53 -12.14 -5.15
C ASP A 90 17.00 -11.68 -5.07
N ASP A 91 17.69 -12.00 -3.99
CA ASP A 91 19.14 -11.80 -3.79
C ASP A 91 19.98 -12.68 -4.76
N HIS A 92 19.44 -13.02 -5.93
CA HIS A 92 20.14 -13.73 -6.99
C HIS A 92 20.81 -12.79 -8.00
N MET A 93 21.46 -11.73 -7.52
CA MET A 93 22.60 -11.12 -8.21
C MET A 93 23.89 -11.77 -7.67
N GLY A 94 23.94 -13.10 -7.71
CA GLY A 94 25.19 -13.85 -7.56
C GLY A 94 26.07 -13.50 -8.75
N GLU A 95 27.20 -12.88 -8.47
CA GLU A 95 28.29 -12.65 -9.38
C GLU A 95 28.68 -14.00 -10.03
N ASP A 96 28.35 -14.17 -11.31
CA ASP A 96 28.93 -15.21 -12.15
C ASP A 96 30.42 -14.84 -12.35
N GLU A 97 31.26 -15.14 -11.36
CA GLU A 97 32.70 -15.27 -11.60
C GLU A 97 32.89 -16.54 -12.43
N HIS A 98 33.00 -16.36 -13.75
CA HIS A 98 33.54 -17.34 -14.66
C HIS A 98 35.03 -17.54 -14.35
N ASP A 99 35.32 -18.46 -13.47
CA ASP A 99 36.67 -19.05 -13.45
C ASP A 99 36.77 -19.96 -14.64
N GLU A 100 37.54 -19.46 -15.67
CA GLU A 100 38.11 -20.27 -16.74
C GLU A 100 39.23 -21.13 -16.16
N ASP A 101 38.94 -22.37 -15.81
CA ASP A 101 39.96 -23.35 -15.56
C ASP A 101 39.87 -24.53 -16.55
N GLU A 102 41.04 -24.73 -17.17
CA GLU A 102 41.34 -25.62 -18.28
C GLU A 102 41.14 -27.10 -17.97
N ASP A 103 40.77 -27.82 -19.03
CA ASP A 103 40.79 -29.25 -19.31
C ASP A 103 41.64 -30.15 -18.40
N GLU A 104 41.04 -31.22 -17.85
CA GLU A 104 41.61 -32.56 -17.84
C GLU A 104 40.50 -33.63 -17.89
N HIS A 105 40.56 -34.42 -18.98
CA HIS A 105 39.79 -35.63 -19.23
C HIS A 105 40.06 -36.71 -18.20
N HIS A 106 39.02 -37.16 -17.47
CA HIS A 106 39.00 -38.49 -16.89
C HIS A 106 37.75 -39.24 -17.31
N GLU A 107 38.00 -40.30 -18.13
CA GLU A 107 37.04 -41.37 -18.41
C GLU A 107 36.83 -42.19 -17.11
N GLY A 108 35.59 -42.31 -16.68
CA GLY A 108 35.20 -43.12 -15.50
C GLY A 108 33.69 -43.36 -15.49
N GLU A 109 33.37 -44.61 -15.53
CA GLU A 109 32.13 -45.30 -15.81
C GLU A 109 30.88 -44.83 -14.99
N ASP A 110 29.75 -44.93 -15.69
CA ASP A 110 28.35 -44.73 -15.29
C ASP A 110 27.94 -45.38 -13.95
N GLU A 111 27.47 -44.57 -13.01
CA GLU A 111 26.34 -44.98 -12.15
C GLU A 111 25.29 -43.84 -12.12
N HIS A 112 24.17 -44.07 -12.80
CA HIS A 112 23.00 -43.24 -12.75
C HIS A 112 22.42 -43.30 -11.33
N HIS A 113 22.72 -42.31 -10.49
CA HIS A 113 21.85 -41.95 -9.39
C HIS A 113 20.75 -41.04 -9.96
N GLU A 114 19.55 -41.60 -10.11
CA GLU A 114 18.32 -40.84 -10.27
C GLU A 114 18.06 -40.13 -8.93
N ASP A 115 18.72 -39.00 -8.70
CA ASP A 115 18.27 -38.05 -7.70
C ASP A 115 16.95 -37.47 -8.22
N GLU A 116 15.84 -37.99 -7.72
CA GLU A 116 14.54 -37.38 -7.82
C GLU A 116 14.63 -36.00 -7.11
N HIS A 117 15.09 -34.99 -7.87
CA HIS A 117 14.82 -33.63 -7.50
C HIS A 117 13.31 -33.46 -7.60
N ASP A 118 12.63 -33.63 -6.47
CA ASP A 118 11.29 -33.11 -6.27
C ASP A 118 11.36 -31.59 -6.50
N ASP A 119 11.34 -31.21 -7.79
CA ASP A 119 11.02 -29.87 -8.24
C ASP A 119 9.56 -29.62 -7.84
N HIS A 120 9.37 -29.26 -6.59
CA HIS A 120 8.12 -28.72 -6.11
C HIS A 120 7.90 -27.42 -6.86
N GLY A 121 7.35 -27.53 -8.05
CA GLY A 121 6.96 -26.45 -8.95
C GLY A 121 6.05 -25.45 -8.23
N HIS A 122 6.62 -24.64 -7.40
CA HIS A 122 6.05 -23.36 -6.96
C HIS A 122 6.21 -22.39 -8.13
N GLY A 123 5.47 -22.69 -9.23
CA GLY A 123 5.57 -21.94 -10.47
C GLY A 123 5.69 -20.45 -10.18
N ASN A 124 6.79 -19.87 -10.55
CA ASN A 124 7.10 -18.45 -10.75
C ASN A 124 6.33 -17.42 -9.88
N LEU A 125 5.96 -17.79 -8.64
CA LEU A 125 5.28 -16.91 -7.69
C LEU A 125 6.33 -16.12 -6.91
N ILE A 126 6.11 -14.82 -6.77
CA ILE A 126 6.92 -13.96 -5.92
C ILE A 126 6.67 -14.34 -4.45
N HIS A 127 7.73 -14.62 -3.69
CA HIS A 127 7.60 -14.81 -2.25
C HIS A 127 7.35 -13.47 -1.58
N ALA A 128 6.42 -13.42 -0.64
CA ALA A 128 6.07 -12.21 0.08
C ALA A 128 5.69 -12.51 1.52
N ASN A 129 6.22 -11.72 2.45
CA ASN A 129 6.00 -11.88 3.88
C ASN A 129 5.17 -10.73 4.45
N TYR A 130 4.24 -11.05 5.36
CA TYR A 130 3.61 -10.05 6.20
C TYR A 130 4.57 -9.61 7.29
N MET A 131 4.78 -8.29 7.39
CA MET A 131 5.66 -7.69 8.40
C MET A 131 5.02 -6.42 8.95
N GLN A 132 5.59 -5.92 10.06
CA GLN A 132 5.16 -4.67 10.69
C GLN A 132 6.28 -3.67 10.75
N GLU A 133 5.94 -2.43 10.42
CA GLU A 133 6.80 -1.26 10.60
C GLU A 133 5.93 -0.03 10.82
N ASP A 134 6.43 0.98 11.53
CA ASP A 134 5.72 2.23 11.67
C ASP A 134 5.71 2.97 10.33
N ALA A 135 4.57 3.59 10.00
CA ALA A 135 4.38 4.27 8.73
C ALA A 135 3.65 5.60 8.89
N GLU A 136 4.00 6.56 8.05
CA GLU A 136 3.32 7.85 7.96
C GLU A 136 2.63 7.96 6.60
N PHE A 137 1.38 8.42 6.62
CA PHE A 137 0.59 8.73 5.45
C PHE A 137 0.23 10.20 5.48
N ASP A 138 0.47 10.91 4.40
CA ASP A 138 -0.01 12.27 4.22
C ASP A 138 -0.62 12.46 2.83
N GLY A 139 -1.50 13.43 2.73
CA GLY A 139 -2.10 13.68 1.44
C GLY A 139 -3.10 14.81 1.42
N TYR A 140 -3.66 14.99 0.23
CA TYR A 140 -4.73 15.95 0.04
C TYR A 140 -5.72 15.46 -1.01
N GLU A 141 -6.96 15.92 -0.86
CA GLU A 141 -8.04 15.80 -1.85
C GLU A 141 -8.57 17.20 -2.16
N ILE A 142 -8.71 17.50 -3.43
CA ILE A 142 -9.32 18.74 -3.90
C ILE A 142 -10.39 18.37 -4.92
N GLU A 143 -11.60 18.86 -4.68
CA GLU A 143 -12.70 18.75 -5.60
C GLU A 143 -13.33 20.13 -5.83
N PHE A 144 -13.72 20.44 -7.04
CA PHE A 144 -14.54 21.60 -7.33
C PHE A 144 -15.46 21.33 -8.52
N GLY A 145 -16.58 22.01 -8.53
CA GLY A 145 -17.55 21.89 -9.62
C GLY A 145 -18.44 23.11 -9.77
N ARG A 146 -19.08 23.17 -10.92
CA ARG A 146 -20.01 24.25 -11.26
C ARG A 146 -21.18 23.74 -12.08
N SER A 147 -22.38 24.23 -11.72
CA SER A 147 -23.60 24.03 -12.47
C SER A 147 -23.90 25.24 -13.37
N PHE A 148 -24.40 24.95 -14.57
CA PHE A 148 -24.81 25.93 -15.58
C PHE A 148 -26.25 25.62 -16.00
N ASP A 149 -27.15 26.58 -15.83
CA ASP A 149 -28.51 26.50 -16.37
C ASP A 149 -28.49 26.79 -17.86
N LEU A 150 -28.92 25.83 -18.68
CA LEU A 150 -29.00 25.94 -20.13
C LEU A 150 -30.43 26.25 -20.62
N GLY A 151 -31.38 26.52 -19.70
CA GLY A 151 -32.77 26.81 -19.98
C GLY A 151 -33.61 25.60 -20.35
N SER A 152 -33.08 24.60 -21.04
CA SER A 152 -33.73 23.33 -21.37
C SER A 152 -33.21 22.15 -20.50
N GLY A 153 -32.22 22.42 -19.66
CA GLY A 153 -31.54 21.45 -18.78
C GLY A 153 -30.40 22.10 -18.03
N GLU A 154 -29.71 21.32 -17.23
CA GLU A 154 -28.55 21.71 -16.43
C GLU A 154 -27.31 21.00 -16.92
N LEU A 155 -26.20 21.71 -17.01
CA LEU A 155 -24.87 21.13 -17.21
C LEU A 155 -24.05 21.30 -15.92
N ALA A 156 -23.67 20.19 -15.30
CA ALA A 156 -22.75 20.18 -14.18
C ALA A 156 -21.38 19.67 -14.64
N LEU A 157 -20.33 20.41 -14.29
CA LEU A 157 -18.93 20.02 -14.52
C LEU A 157 -18.22 19.96 -13.18
N SER A 158 -17.47 18.87 -12.95
CA SER A 158 -16.64 18.72 -11.76
C SER A 158 -15.24 18.27 -12.13
N PHE A 159 -14.29 18.59 -11.27
CA PHE A 159 -12.91 18.16 -11.33
C PHE A 159 -12.50 17.74 -9.92
N GLY A 160 -11.81 16.58 -9.80
CA GLY A 160 -11.23 16.09 -8.56
C GLY A 160 -9.78 15.69 -8.77
N ARG A 161 -8.97 15.85 -7.74
CA ARG A 161 -7.61 15.36 -7.63
C ARG A 161 -7.32 14.98 -6.20
N ASP A 162 -6.76 13.79 -6.04
CA ASP A 162 -6.23 13.27 -4.78
C ASP A 162 -4.74 12.93 -4.95
N VAL A 163 -4.01 13.04 -3.85
CA VAL A 163 -2.60 12.64 -3.74
C VAL A 163 -2.41 12.02 -2.37
N VAL A 164 -1.76 10.87 -2.34
CA VAL A 164 -1.38 10.15 -1.11
C VAL A 164 0.12 9.89 -1.19
N ASN A 165 0.84 10.21 -0.14
CA ASN A 165 2.20 9.74 0.12
C ASN A 165 2.14 8.78 1.29
N ALA A 166 2.97 7.73 1.26
CA ALA A 166 3.08 6.79 2.36
C ALA A 166 4.53 6.30 2.45
N GLU A 167 5.13 6.50 3.61
CA GLU A 167 6.52 6.15 3.88
C GLU A 167 6.61 5.36 5.20
N PHE A 168 7.48 4.37 5.24
CA PHE A 168 7.88 3.71 6.47
C PHE A 168 8.84 4.58 7.29
N ALA A 169 9.01 4.25 8.56
CA ALA A 169 9.91 4.99 9.46
C ALA A 169 11.38 5.00 9.00
N ASP A 170 11.80 4.03 8.19
CA ASP A 170 13.12 3.96 7.58
C ASP A 170 13.29 4.82 6.31
N GLY A 171 12.19 5.45 5.83
CA GLY A 171 12.15 6.33 4.67
C GLY A 171 11.90 5.62 3.33
N HIS A 172 11.61 4.32 3.35
CA HIS A 172 11.14 3.63 2.14
C HIS A 172 9.64 3.85 1.93
N TYR A 173 9.22 3.88 0.68
CA TYR A 173 7.79 4.01 0.37
C TYR A 173 7.03 2.73 0.71
N VAL A 174 5.84 2.90 1.27
CA VAL A 174 4.90 1.79 1.46
C VAL A 174 4.51 1.22 0.09
N PRO A 175 4.71 -0.08 -0.15
CA PRO A 175 4.43 -0.67 -1.45
C PRO A 175 2.94 -0.63 -1.79
N ARG A 176 2.62 -0.49 -3.09
CA ARG A 176 1.27 -0.52 -3.66
C ARG A 176 0.37 0.67 -3.29
N ILE A 177 0.94 1.76 -2.83
CA ILE A 177 0.28 3.06 -2.78
C ILE A 177 0.55 3.75 -4.14
N ASN A 178 -0.50 4.08 -4.87
CA ASN A 178 -0.44 4.73 -6.20
C ASN A 178 -0.83 6.20 -6.09
#